data_4d6fb6a3554bbf6e2b70f3baa922645a
#
_entry.id   4d6fb6a3554bbf6e2b70f3baa922645a
#
_cell.length_a   1.000
_cell.length_b   1.000
_cell.length_c   1.000
_cell.angle_alpha   90.00
_cell.angle_beta   90.00
_cell.angle_gamma   90.00
#
_symmetry.space_group_name_H-M   'P 1'
#
loop_
_entity.id
_entity.type
_entity.pdbx_description
1 polymer ?
#
loop_
_entity_poly.entity_id
_entity_poly.type
_entity_poly.pdbx_seq_one_letter_code
_entity_poly.pdbx_strand_id
1 'polypeptide(L)'
;MSQKSLYDFETEQIDKMFDCKNYLFKNSKHEKVILESDTGVKMVRHIIYKPADVSVYQRLALINNPYLCRIYEISESTEAYTIYEEFCDGMTLTDYANGETLTEHDALNITCSICQGLYALHNSGIVHRDIKPDNIIICDDNNVKIIDFDISKIYKSNQRSDTQTLGTVGFAAPEQFGMQQSDARTDLYSLAV
;
A
#
# COMPACT_ATOMS: atom_id res chain seq x y z
N MET A 1 -16.64 29.70 14.70
CA MET A 1 -15.35 29.08 15.06
C MET A 1 -15.51 27.60 14.82
N SER A 2 -14.95 27.05 13.72
CA SER A 2 -14.97 25.62 13.46
C SER A 2 -14.08 24.93 14.48
N GLN A 3 -14.60 23.94 15.19
CA GLN A 3 -13.77 23.06 16.01
C GLN A 3 -12.74 22.38 15.08
N LYS A 4 -11.47 22.77 15.19
CA LYS A 4 -10.38 21.97 14.62
C LYS A 4 -10.44 20.60 15.31
N SER A 5 -10.44 19.53 14.51
CA SER A 5 -10.41 18.18 15.07
C SER A 5 -9.04 17.89 15.67
N LEU A 6 -8.97 16.90 16.56
CA LEU A 6 -7.69 16.44 17.12
C LEU A 6 -6.71 16.01 16.01
N TYR A 7 -7.25 15.44 14.94
CA TYR A 7 -6.52 14.99 13.74
C TYR A 7 -5.86 16.15 12.97
N ASP A 8 -6.53 17.31 12.85
CA ASP A 8 -5.94 18.51 12.22
C ASP A 8 -4.70 18.99 12.96
N PHE A 9 -4.69 18.83 14.29
CA PHE A 9 -3.56 19.24 15.13
C PHE A 9 -2.34 18.30 14.98
N GLU A 10 -2.56 16.99 14.89
CA GLU A 10 -1.49 16.01 14.69
C GLU A 10 -0.86 16.15 13.30
N THR A 11 -1.67 16.34 12.26
CA THR A 11 -1.21 16.60 10.90
C THR A 11 -0.37 17.89 10.82
N GLU A 12 -0.81 18.98 11.44
CA GLU A 12 -0.04 20.23 11.49
C GLU A 12 1.31 20.06 12.23
N GLN A 13 1.41 19.16 13.19
CA GLN A 13 2.67 18.85 13.87
C GLN A 13 3.62 18.07 12.97
N ILE A 14 3.12 17.05 12.26
CA ILE A 14 3.92 16.28 11.30
C ILE A 14 4.48 17.22 10.23
N ASP A 15 3.64 18.04 9.61
CA ASP A 15 4.07 18.98 8.57
C ASP A 15 5.09 20.04 9.07
N LYS A 16 5.19 20.28 10.38
CA LYS A 16 6.23 21.16 10.97
C LYS A 16 7.55 20.44 11.25
N MET A 17 7.52 19.13 11.43
CA MET A 17 8.69 18.32 11.79
C MET A 17 9.36 17.68 10.58
N PHE A 18 8.70 17.68 9.44
CA PHE A 18 9.16 17.00 8.23
C PHE A 18 9.15 17.93 7.03
N ASP A 19 10.23 17.91 6.26
CA ASP A 19 10.34 18.60 4.96
C ASP A 19 9.95 17.66 3.82
N CYS A 20 9.28 18.21 2.80
CA CYS A 20 9.03 17.50 1.55
C CYS A 20 10.35 17.39 0.75
N LYS A 21 10.83 16.17 0.52
CA LYS A 21 12.08 15.94 -0.23
C LYS A 21 11.80 15.60 -1.69
N ASN A 22 11.01 14.57 -1.95
CA ASN A 22 10.78 14.09 -3.31
C ASN A 22 9.31 13.73 -3.55
N TYR A 23 8.82 14.09 -4.74
CA TYR A 23 7.55 13.58 -5.23
C TYR A 23 7.76 12.18 -5.79
N LEU A 24 7.03 11.18 -5.26
CA LEU A 24 6.97 9.84 -5.81
C LEU A 24 5.98 9.77 -6.97
N PHE A 25 4.85 10.46 -6.78
CA PHE A 25 3.75 10.41 -7.74
C PHE A 25 2.81 11.60 -7.55
N LYS A 26 2.26 12.14 -8.64
CA LYS A 26 1.21 13.17 -8.60
C LYS A 26 0.31 13.09 -9.83
N ASN A 27 -0.99 13.05 -9.60
CA ASN A 27 -2.03 13.22 -10.61
C ASN A 27 -3.20 14.02 -10.06
N SER A 28 -4.34 14.05 -10.77
CA SER A 28 -5.53 14.79 -10.35
C SER A 28 -6.26 14.20 -9.14
N LYS A 29 -5.96 12.96 -8.75
CA LYS A 29 -6.63 12.25 -7.65
C LYS A 29 -5.71 11.94 -6.48
N HIS A 30 -4.43 11.74 -6.72
CA HIS A 30 -3.46 11.28 -5.73
C HIS A 30 -2.17 12.09 -5.83
N GLU A 31 -1.55 12.30 -4.68
CA GLU A 31 -0.20 12.87 -4.57
C GLU A 31 0.57 12.09 -3.50
N LYS A 32 1.71 11.50 -3.84
CA LYS A 32 2.61 10.82 -2.89
C LYS A 32 3.96 11.53 -2.85
N VAL A 33 4.41 11.88 -1.66
CA VAL A 33 5.70 12.55 -1.43
C VAL A 33 6.45 11.89 -0.29
N ILE A 34 7.78 11.89 -0.38
CA ILE A 34 8.65 11.51 0.73
C ILE A 34 8.84 12.74 1.60
N LEU A 35 8.55 12.58 2.88
CA LEU A 35 8.85 13.53 3.93
C LEU A 35 10.08 13.04 4.70
N GLU A 36 10.96 13.98 5.11
CA GLU A 36 12.12 13.67 5.92
C GLU A 36 12.29 14.71 7.02
N SER A 37 12.51 14.26 8.24
CA SER A 37 12.77 15.11 9.39
C SER A 37 14.25 15.55 9.43
N ASP A 38 14.56 16.56 10.26
CA ASP A 38 15.93 16.99 10.52
C ASP A 38 16.83 15.88 11.08
N THR A 39 16.25 14.85 11.69
CA THR A 39 16.97 13.69 12.20
C THR A 39 17.12 12.54 11.19
N GLY A 40 16.67 12.73 9.95
CA GLY A 40 16.74 11.73 8.88
C GLY A 40 15.64 10.66 8.92
N VAL A 41 14.63 10.80 9.79
CA VAL A 41 13.47 9.90 9.77
C VAL A 41 12.63 10.22 8.55
N LYS A 42 12.27 9.18 7.80
CA LYS A 42 11.46 9.31 6.57
C LYS A 42 10.07 8.72 6.75
N MET A 43 9.11 9.28 6.04
CA MET A 43 7.76 8.74 5.85
C MET A 43 7.21 9.13 4.48
N VAL A 44 6.13 8.47 4.07
CA VAL A 44 5.39 8.84 2.85
C VAL A 44 4.12 9.58 3.27
N ARG A 45 3.89 10.77 2.71
CA ARG A 45 2.60 11.44 2.77
C ARG A 45 1.84 11.19 1.48
N HIS A 46 0.69 10.53 1.58
CA HIS A 46 -0.20 10.25 0.49
C HIS A 46 -1.48 11.06 0.64
N ILE A 47 -1.73 11.98 -0.29
CA ILE A 47 -2.94 12.80 -0.36
C ILE A 47 -3.88 12.18 -1.39
N ILE A 48 -5.12 11.90 -0.99
CA ILE A 48 -6.19 11.37 -1.83
C ILE A 48 -7.31 12.40 -1.90
N TYR A 49 -7.49 13.01 -3.07
CA TYR A 49 -8.50 14.04 -3.26
C TYR A 49 -9.92 13.46 -3.32
N LYS A 50 -10.86 14.15 -2.71
CA LYS A 50 -12.26 13.75 -2.66
C LYS A 50 -12.99 14.00 -4.01
N PRO A 51 -13.98 13.17 -4.38
CA PRO A 51 -14.55 12.06 -3.61
C PRO A 51 -13.66 10.79 -3.67
N ALA A 52 -13.42 10.16 -2.52
CA ALA A 52 -12.60 8.95 -2.41
C ALA A 52 -13.09 8.04 -1.28
N ASP A 53 -12.82 6.74 -1.40
CA ASP A 53 -13.04 5.74 -0.35
C ASP A 53 -11.68 5.33 0.23
N VAL A 54 -11.44 5.65 1.49
CA VAL A 54 -10.20 5.32 2.21
C VAL A 54 -10.41 4.19 3.23
N SER A 55 -11.52 3.46 3.14
CA SER A 55 -11.86 2.38 4.08
C SER A 55 -10.81 1.27 4.14
N VAL A 56 -10.09 1.03 3.03
CA VAL A 56 -8.94 0.10 3.00
C VAL A 56 -7.84 0.60 3.92
N TYR A 57 -7.43 1.87 3.79
CA TYR A 57 -6.37 2.47 4.63
C TYR A 57 -6.76 2.52 6.10
N GLN A 58 -8.02 2.86 6.41
CA GLN A 58 -8.55 2.83 7.79
C GLN A 58 -8.46 1.43 8.40
N ARG A 59 -8.68 0.39 7.60
CA ARG A 59 -8.57 -1.00 8.05
C ARG A 59 -7.11 -1.44 8.14
N LEU A 60 -6.25 -1.03 7.21
CA LEU A 60 -4.80 -1.28 7.25
C LEU A 60 -4.15 -0.68 8.50
N ALA A 61 -4.56 0.51 8.92
CA ALA A 61 -4.06 1.17 10.13
C ALA A 61 -4.25 0.33 11.41
N LEU A 62 -5.19 -0.63 11.40
CA LEU A 62 -5.43 -1.55 12.51
C LEU A 62 -4.58 -2.83 12.44
N ILE A 63 -3.85 -3.05 11.33
CA ILE A 63 -3.04 -4.26 11.12
C ILE A 63 -1.60 -3.97 11.56
N ASN A 64 -1.11 -4.71 12.55
CA ASN A 64 0.29 -4.71 12.91
C ASN A 64 0.96 -5.97 12.38
N ASN A 65 1.61 -5.86 11.21
CA ASN A 65 2.28 -6.97 10.56
C ASN A 65 3.61 -6.49 9.94
N PRO A 66 4.76 -7.15 10.17
CA PRO A 66 6.07 -6.70 9.70
C PRO A 66 6.23 -6.73 8.18
N TYR A 67 5.39 -7.49 7.46
CA TYR A 67 5.43 -7.65 6.01
C TYR A 67 4.50 -6.69 5.25
N LEU A 68 3.85 -5.77 5.96
CA LEU A 68 3.00 -4.73 5.36
C LEU A 68 3.57 -3.35 5.66
N CYS A 69 3.49 -2.45 4.69
CA CYS A 69 3.73 -1.03 4.91
C CYS A 69 2.75 -0.53 5.98
N ARG A 70 3.26 0.05 7.04
CA ARG A 70 2.45 0.53 8.17
C ARG A 70 1.79 1.86 7.82
N ILE A 71 0.53 2.01 8.23
CA ILE A 71 -0.16 3.29 8.23
C ILE A 71 -0.02 3.91 9.63
N TYR A 72 0.57 5.10 9.69
CA TYR A 72 0.80 5.81 10.95
C TYR A 72 -0.41 6.65 11.35
N GLU A 73 -0.96 7.40 10.39
CA GLU A 73 -2.03 8.36 10.63
C GLU A 73 -2.89 8.54 9.37
N ILE A 74 -4.15 8.85 9.56
CA ILE A 74 -5.09 9.23 8.50
C ILE A 74 -5.83 10.46 8.98
N SER A 75 -5.68 11.57 8.28
CA SER A 75 -6.44 12.79 8.54
C SER A 75 -7.40 13.12 7.40
N GLU A 76 -8.44 13.88 7.71
CA GLU A 76 -9.48 14.24 6.76
C GLU A 76 -9.67 15.75 6.74
N SER A 77 -9.66 16.34 5.54
CA SER A 77 -10.02 17.73 5.29
C SER A 77 -11.27 17.82 4.41
N THR A 78 -11.72 19.04 4.10
CA THR A 78 -12.84 19.26 3.17
C THR A 78 -12.55 18.75 1.76
N GLU A 79 -11.30 18.76 1.32
CA GLU A 79 -10.88 18.50 -0.06
C GLU A 79 -10.21 17.14 -0.25
N ALA A 80 -9.59 16.59 0.82
CA ALA A 80 -8.77 15.40 0.70
C ALA A 80 -8.68 14.61 2.01
N TYR A 81 -8.24 13.35 1.89
CA TYR A 81 -7.65 12.56 2.97
C TYR A 81 -6.14 12.63 2.85
N THR A 82 -5.45 12.75 3.99
CA THR A 82 -3.99 12.66 4.07
C THR A 82 -3.63 11.43 4.88
N ILE A 83 -2.85 10.54 4.28
CA ILE A 83 -2.40 9.29 4.88
C ILE A 83 -0.88 9.38 5.05
N TYR A 84 -0.40 9.11 6.26
CA TYR A 84 1.02 9.00 6.55
C TYR A 84 1.40 7.53 6.64
N GLU A 85 2.27 7.11 5.74
CA GLU A 85 2.68 5.72 5.56
C GLU A 85 4.17 5.55 5.93
N GLU A 86 4.54 4.35 6.33
CA GLU A 86 5.93 3.96 6.51
C GLU A 86 6.70 4.16 5.21
N PHE A 87 7.86 4.83 5.29
CA PHE A 87 8.83 4.76 4.22
C PHE A 87 9.63 3.47 4.38
N CYS A 88 9.47 2.54 3.45
CA CYS A 88 10.20 1.28 3.43
C CYS A 88 11.58 1.54 2.78
N ASP A 89 12.62 1.70 3.60
CA ASP A 89 13.98 1.91 3.09
C ASP A 89 14.52 0.61 2.49
N GLY A 90 14.86 0.63 1.21
CA GLY A 90 15.22 -0.55 0.44
C GLY A 90 14.97 -0.36 -1.06
N MET A 91 14.90 -1.45 -1.79
CA MET A 91 14.64 -1.46 -3.23
C MET A 91 13.46 -2.35 -3.59
N THR A 92 12.85 -2.11 -4.74
CA THR A 92 11.78 -2.99 -5.25
C THR A 92 12.34 -4.38 -5.54
N LEU A 93 11.48 -5.40 -5.50
CA LEU A 93 11.88 -6.76 -5.90
C LEU A 93 12.31 -6.80 -7.37
N THR A 94 11.75 -5.91 -8.22
CA THR A 94 12.20 -5.72 -9.61
C THR A 94 13.67 -5.31 -9.66
N ASP A 95 14.04 -4.28 -8.89
CA ASP A 95 15.41 -3.76 -8.86
C ASP A 95 16.36 -4.75 -8.16
N TYR A 96 15.89 -5.43 -7.12
CA TYR A 96 16.65 -6.45 -6.40
C TYR A 96 17.04 -7.63 -7.30
N ALA A 97 16.09 -8.11 -8.10
CA ALA A 97 16.36 -9.17 -9.08
C ALA A 97 17.27 -8.68 -10.22
N ASN A 98 17.26 -7.37 -10.55
CA ASN A 98 18.10 -6.75 -11.59
C ASN A 98 18.14 -7.53 -12.91
N GLY A 99 17.00 -8.16 -13.28
CA GLY A 99 16.89 -9.01 -14.48
C GLY A 99 17.53 -10.40 -14.37
N GLU A 100 18.06 -10.76 -13.19
CA GLU A 100 18.64 -12.07 -12.92
C GLU A 100 17.65 -12.99 -12.19
N THR A 101 17.89 -14.29 -12.25
CA THR A 101 17.10 -15.27 -11.50
C THR A 101 17.56 -15.29 -10.05
N LEU A 102 16.62 -15.15 -9.11
CA LEU A 102 16.89 -15.31 -7.68
C LEU A 102 17.35 -16.74 -7.36
N THR A 103 18.13 -16.89 -6.29
CA THR A 103 18.39 -18.23 -5.77
C THR A 103 17.09 -18.85 -5.25
N GLU A 104 16.99 -20.18 -5.27
CA GLU A 104 15.81 -20.88 -4.73
C GLU A 104 15.55 -20.49 -3.27
N HIS A 105 16.60 -20.36 -2.47
CA HIS A 105 16.52 -19.96 -1.07
C HIS A 105 15.91 -18.56 -0.90
N ASP A 106 16.40 -17.57 -1.67
CA ASP A 106 15.89 -16.18 -1.60
C ASP A 106 14.45 -16.10 -2.11
N ALA A 107 14.15 -16.78 -3.22
CA ALA A 107 12.79 -16.83 -3.76
C ALA A 107 11.80 -17.42 -2.74
N LEU A 108 12.16 -18.51 -2.06
CA LEU A 108 11.33 -19.11 -1.02
C LEU A 108 11.14 -18.18 0.18
N ASN A 109 12.20 -17.55 0.68
CA ASN A 109 12.10 -16.63 1.82
C ASN A 109 11.23 -15.41 1.51
N ILE A 110 11.42 -14.80 0.34
CA ILE A 110 10.62 -13.66 -0.12
C ILE A 110 9.16 -14.07 -0.27
N THR A 111 8.89 -15.21 -0.94
CA THR A 111 7.53 -15.73 -1.12
C THR A 111 6.84 -16.01 0.21
N CYS A 112 7.54 -16.64 1.17
CA CYS A 112 7.00 -16.89 2.50
C CYS A 112 6.64 -15.60 3.24
N SER A 113 7.47 -14.57 3.13
CA SER A 113 7.23 -13.26 3.73
C SER A 113 6.00 -12.58 3.12
N ILE A 114 5.88 -12.60 1.79
CA ILE A 114 4.71 -12.08 1.07
C ILE A 114 3.44 -12.84 1.49
N CYS A 115 3.49 -14.18 1.57
CA CYS A 115 2.35 -14.99 2.03
C CYS A 115 1.90 -14.61 3.44
N GLN A 116 2.83 -14.30 4.36
CA GLN A 116 2.48 -13.86 5.71
C GLN A 116 1.82 -12.47 5.72
N GLY A 117 2.27 -11.55 4.87
CA GLY A 117 1.63 -10.26 4.65
C GLY A 117 0.21 -10.41 4.08
N LEU A 118 0.07 -11.20 3.00
CA LEU A 118 -1.23 -11.50 2.38
C LEU A 118 -2.19 -12.18 3.34
N TYR A 119 -1.72 -13.11 4.17
CA TYR A 119 -2.54 -13.74 5.20
C TYR A 119 -3.14 -12.72 6.17
N ALA A 120 -2.36 -11.73 6.62
CA ALA A 120 -2.85 -10.66 7.49
C ALA A 120 -3.88 -9.77 6.80
N LEU A 121 -3.67 -9.41 5.52
CA LEU A 121 -4.62 -8.64 4.71
C LEU A 121 -5.94 -9.40 4.55
N HIS A 122 -5.87 -10.65 4.09
CA HIS A 122 -7.04 -11.47 3.80
C HIS A 122 -7.88 -11.75 5.05
N ASN A 123 -7.25 -12.00 6.21
CA ASN A 123 -7.94 -12.12 7.49
C ASN A 123 -8.65 -10.84 7.91
N SER A 124 -8.15 -9.69 7.47
CA SER A 124 -8.79 -8.39 7.67
C SER A 124 -9.80 -8.05 6.56
N GLY A 125 -10.07 -9.00 5.65
CA GLY A 125 -11.00 -8.84 4.54
C GLY A 125 -10.52 -7.87 3.46
N ILE A 126 -9.22 -7.61 3.37
CA ILE A 126 -8.61 -6.76 2.33
C ILE A 126 -8.01 -7.66 1.24
N VAL A 127 -8.29 -7.35 -0.03
CA VAL A 127 -7.64 -7.95 -1.20
C VAL A 127 -6.78 -6.87 -1.85
N HIS A 128 -5.49 -7.16 -2.08
CA HIS A 128 -4.51 -6.17 -2.57
C HIS A 128 -4.74 -5.81 -4.04
N ARG A 129 -4.91 -6.80 -4.91
CA ARG A 129 -5.22 -6.72 -6.36
C ARG A 129 -4.10 -6.20 -7.27
N ASP A 130 -2.94 -5.86 -6.73
CA ASP A 130 -1.78 -5.45 -7.52
C ASP A 130 -0.46 -6.03 -6.96
N ILE A 131 -0.47 -7.31 -6.62
CA ILE A 131 0.75 -8.01 -6.23
C ILE A 131 1.64 -8.16 -7.46
N LYS A 132 2.83 -7.56 -7.41
CA LYS A 132 3.86 -7.59 -8.45
C LYS A 132 5.21 -7.18 -7.84
N PRO A 133 6.33 -7.49 -8.51
CA PRO A 133 7.66 -7.16 -7.99
C PRO A 133 7.88 -5.68 -7.64
N ASP A 134 7.25 -4.75 -8.39
CA ASP A 134 7.35 -3.31 -8.11
C ASP A 134 6.67 -2.89 -6.79
N ASN A 135 5.71 -3.67 -6.31
CA ASN A 135 4.96 -3.40 -5.08
C ASN A 135 5.48 -4.22 -3.88
N ILE A 136 6.65 -4.82 -4.02
CA ILE A 136 7.36 -5.54 -2.97
C ILE A 136 8.69 -4.85 -2.74
N ILE A 137 8.95 -4.41 -1.51
CA ILE A 137 10.24 -3.83 -1.12
C ILE A 137 11.06 -4.87 -0.36
N ILE A 138 12.31 -5.05 -0.78
CA ILE A 138 13.35 -5.72 -0.01
C ILE A 138 14.06 -4.64 0.77
N CYS A 139 13.80 -4.57 2.07
CA CYS A 139 14.37 -3.56 2.94
C CYS A 139 15.86 -3.83 3.24
N ASP A 140 16.59 -2.80 3.66
CA ASP A 140 18.01 -2.88 3.97
C ASP A 140 18.33 -3.87 5.10
N ASP A 141 17.37 -4.15 5.98
CA ASP A 141 17.45 -5.18 7.03
C ASP A 141 17.04 -6.59 6.55
N ASN A 142 16.89 -6.79 5.24
CA ASN A 142 16.40 -8.00 4.57
C ASN A 142 14.94 -8.38 4.90
N ASN A 143 14.17 -7.51 5.54
CA ASN A 143 12.73 -7.68 5.64
C ASN A 143 12.05 -7.42 4.29
N VAL A 144 10.92 -8.10 4.07
CA VAL A 144 10.10 -7.91 2.86
C VAL A 144 8.85 -7.15 3.24
N LYS A 145 8.47 -6.15 2.45
CA LYS A 145 7.24 -5.38 2.69
C LYS A 145 6.38 -5.27 1.44
N ILE A 146 5.10 -5.49 1.61
CA ILE A 146 4.08 -5.21 0.59
C ILE A 146 3.68 -3.75 0.73
N ILE A 147 3.70 -3.01 -0.39
CA ILE A 147 3.37 -1.59 -0.48
C ILE A 147 2.27 -1.36 -1.52
N ASP A 148 1.75 -0.14 -1.57
CA ASP A 148 0.82 0.38 -2.59
C ASP A 148 -0.56 -0.29 -2.60
N PHE A 149 -1.44 0.23 -1.77
CA PHE A 149 -2.82 -0.26 -1.59
C PHE A 149 -3.87 0.54 -2.39
N ASP A 150 -3.45 1.31 -3.40
CA ASP A 150 -4.32 2.26 -4.11
C ASP A 150 -5.50 1.61 -4.82
N ILE A 151 -5.34 0.38 -5.30
CA ILE A 151 -6.41 -0.38 -5.94
C ILE A 151 -6.94 -1.54 -5.10
N SER A 152 -6.49 -1.63 -3.85
CA SER A 152 -6.97 -2.62 -2.90
C SER A 152 -8.44 -2.42 -2.56
N LYS A 153 -9.11 -3.46 -2.13
CA LYS A 153 -10.52 -3.37 -1.75
C LYS A 153 -10.85 -4.20 -0.51
N ILE A 154 -11.95 -3.82 0.15
CA ILE A 154 -12.58 -4.65 1.18
C ILE A 154 -13.48 -5.67 0.48
N TYR A 155 -13.25 -6.95 0.76
CA TYR A 155 -14.09 -8.05 0.27
C TYR A 155 -15.50 -7.95 0.86
N LYS A 156 -16.53 -8.10 0.00
CA LYS A 156 -17.94 -8.08 0.39
C LYS A 156 -18.62 -9.32 -0.15
N SER A 157 -19.04 -10.23 0.71
CA SER A 157 -19.64 -11.54 0.33
C SER A 157 -20.92 -11.45 -0.52
N ASN A 158 -21.60 -10.31 -0.50
CA ASN A 158 -22.83 -10.07 -1.27
C ASN A 158 -22.60 -9.41 -2.64
N GLN A 159 -21.35 -9.11 -3.01
CA GLN A 159 -20.99 -8.53 -4.30
C GLN A 159 -20.65 -9.68 -5.28
N ARG A 160 -21.14 -9.61 -6.52
CA ARG A 160 -20.90 -10.66 -7.53
C ARG A 160 -19.76 -10.35 -8.49
N SER A 161 -19.45 -9.08 -8.70
CA SER A 161 -18.38 -8.63 -9.60
C SER A 161 -17.76 -7.34 -9.09
N ASP A 162 -16.54 -7.07 -9.51
CA ASP A 162 -15.88 -5.79 -9.27
C ASP A 162 -16.47 -4.72 -10.18
N THR A 163 -16.47 -3.47 -9.71
CA THR A 163 -17.04 -2.32 -10.44
C THR A 163 -16.08 -1.74 -11.47
N GLN A 164 -14.81 -2.11 -11.40
CA GLN A 164 -13.75 -1.60 -12.28
C GLN A 164 -12.77 -2.71 -12.61
N THR A 165 -12.30 -2.73 -13.86
CA THR A 165 -11.17 -3.54 -14.30
C THR A 165 -9.89 -2.87 -13.83
N LEU A 166 -9.16 -3.51 -12.93
CA LEU A 166 -7.94 -2.98 -12.31
C LEU A 166 -6.90 -4.09 -12.18
N GLY A 167 -5.64 -3.73 -12.24
CA GLY A 167 -4.51 -4.64 -12.08
C GLY A 167 -3.46 -4.42 -13.17
N THR A 168 -2.28 -4.95 -12.96
CA THR A 168 -1.15 -4.83 -13.88
C THR A 168 -1.15 -5.98 -14.87
N VAL A 169 -1.09 -5.67 -16.17
CA VAL A 169 -1.00 -6.68 -17.24
C VAL A 169 0.21 -7.59 -17.00
N GLY A 170 0.00 -8.89 -17.11
CA GLY A 170 0.99 -9.92 -16.82
C GLY A 170 0.87 -10.52 -15.41
N PHE A 171 0.36 -9.78 -14.43
CA PHE A 171 0.18 -10.25 -13.05
C PHE A 171 -1.29 -10.38 -12.66
N ALA A 172 -2.18 -9.56 -13.26
CA ALA A 172 -3.59 -9.52 -12.89
C ALA A 172 -4.30 -10.85 -13.14
N ALA A 173 -5.05 -11.32 -12.15
CA ALA A 173 -5.85 -12.52 -12.23
C ALA A 173 -7.05 -12.36 -13.21
N PRO A 174 -7.53 -13.44 -13.85
CA PRO A 174 -8.60 -13.37 -14.84
C PRO A 174 -9.88 -12.66 -14.37
N GLU A 175 -10.27 -12.81 -13.10
CA GLU A 175 -11.44 -12.16 -12.53
C GLU A 175 -11.31 -10.63 -12.47
N GLN A 176 -10.10 -10.08 -12.44
CA GLN A 176 -9.86 -8.62 -12.43
C GLN A 176 -10.24 -7.96 -13.76
N PHE A 177 -10.43 -8.73 -14.82
CA PHE A 177 -10.93 -8.24 -16.10
C PHE A 177 -12.46 -8.12 -16.16
N GLY A 178 -13.14 -8.08 -15.02
CA GLY A 178 -14.56 -7.71 -14.91
C GLY A 178 -15.57 -8.86 -14.93
N MET A 179 -15.12 -10.12 -14.86
CA MET A 179 -16.02 -11.28 -14.93
C MET A 179 -16.56 -11.71 -13.56
N GLN A 180 -15.78 -11.53 -12.51
CA GLN A 180 -16.13 -11.95 -11.15
C GLN A 180 -15.55 -10.97 -10.12
N GLN A 181 -15.91 -11.17 -8.85
CA GLN A 181 -15.34 -10.43 -7.75
C GLN A 181 -13.95 -10.95 -7.41
N SER A 182 -12.95 -10.05 -7.25
CA SER A 182 -11.65 -10.38 -6.68
C SER A 182 -11.79 -10.80 -5.21
N ASP A 183 -11.11 -11.88 -4.84
CA ASP A 183 -10.99 -12.37 -3.47
C ASP A 183 -9.50 -12.72 -3.16
N ALA A 184 -9.24 -13.38 -2.03
CA ALA A 184 -7.88 -13.75 -1.62
C ALA A 184 -7.11 -14.54 -2.70
N ARG A 185 -7.78 -15.30 -3.55
CA ARG A 185 -7.16 -16.09 -4.64
C ARG A 185 -6.57 -15.20 -5.73
N THR A 186 -7.14 -14.02 -5.91
CA THR A 186 -6.62 -13.00 -6.84
C THR A 186 -5.17 -12.65 -6.54
N ASP A 187 -4.85 -12.38 -5.26
CA ASP A 187 -3.48 -12.06 -4.84
C ASP A 187 -2.55 -13.27 -4.94
N LEU A 188 -3.06 -14.48 -4.65
CA LEU A 188 -2.29 -15.71 -4.80
C LEU A 188 -1.96 -16.04 -6.26
N TYR A 189 -2.89 -15.75 -7.18
CA TYR A 189 -2.61 -15.86 -8.62
C TYR A 189 -1.46 -14.93 -9.02
N SER A 190 -1.55 -13.65 -8.65
CA SER A 190 -0.53 -12.65 -8.96
C SER A 190 0.84 -13.00 -8.36
N LEU A 191 0.87 -13.63 -7.17
CA LEU A 191 2.11 -14.10 -6.54
C LEU A 191 2.73 -15.29 -7.28
N ALA A 192 1.93 -16.11 -7.97
CA ALA A 192 2.37 -17.33 -8.64
C ALA A 192 2.88 -17.09 -10.09
N VAL A 193 2.67 -15.90 -10.64
CA VAL A 193 3.10 -15.50 -11.98
C VAL A 193 4.51 -14.92 -11.95
#